data_86c235d19e653ace1eb9bbcf09f54d6b
#
_entry.id   86c235d19e653ace1eb9bbcf09f54d6b
#
_cell.length_a   1.000
_cell.length_b   1.000
_cell.length_c   1.000
_cell.angle_alpha   90.00
_cell.angle_beta   90.00
_cell.angle_gamma   90.00
#
_symmetry.space_group_name_H-M   'P 1'
#
loop_
_entity.id
_entity.type
_entity.pdbx_description
1 polymer ?
#
loop_
_entity_poly.entity_id
_entity_poly.type
_entity_poly.pdbx_seq_one_letter_code
_entity_poly.pdbx_strand_id
1 'polypeptide(L)'
;AAKDLTEFLLQLGHRQIAFFGGALEYDVVRDRLMGYKEALKSAGLSFSPDYIKPLPYSRVEGLTALEELYALHEPPTAYVALDIDYAIILTGLLLGKNMRIPDDASIVCFNNYEVADYTTPSLTTMDIHTYELGIEAAKYVIELIMNPQVIEKNVLIPTRIIERESHSSINQ
;
A
#
# COMPACT_ATOMS: atom_id res chain seq x y z
N ALA A 1 -9.75 -0.36 -3.24
CA ALA A 1 -8.72 -0.55 -2.19
C ALA A 1 -7.54 0.44 -2.35
N ALA A 2 -6.75 0.39 -3.45
CA ALA A 2 -5.56 1.23 -3.56
C ALA A 2 -5.89 2.72 -3.68
N LYS A 3 -6.96 3.05 -4.39
CA LYS A 3 -7.49 4.41 -4.45
C LYS A 3 -7.91 4.87 -3.07
N ASP A 4 -8.69 4.09 -2.33
CA ASP A 4 -9.21 4.45 -1.01
C ASP A 4 -8.06 4.66 0.00
N LEU A 5 -7.04 3.79 -0.01
CA LEU A 5 -5.88 3.90 0.86
C LEU A 5 -5.04 5.16 0.57
N THR A 6 -4.93 5.54 -0.70
CA THR A 6 -4.23 6.77 -1.10
C THR A 6 -5.08 8.01 -0.77
N GLU A 7 -6.39 7.97 -1.00
CA GLU A 7 -7.33 9.02 -0.63
C GLU A 7 -7.33 9.27 0.89
N PHE A 8 -7.19 8.22 1.69
CA PHE A 8 -7.03 8.34 3.14
C PHE A 8 -5.83 9.23 3.51
N LEU A 9 -4.65 8.99 2.92
CA LEU A 9 -3.49 9.85 3.16
C LEU A 9 -3.69 11.28 2.65
N LEU A 10 -4.38 11.45 1.53
CA LEU A 10 -4.71 12.77 0.99
C LEU A 10 -5.66 13.57 1.92
N GLN A 11 -6.61 12.88 2.58
CA GLN A 11 -7.52 13.47 3.59
C GLN A 11 -6.76 13.90 4.85
N LEU A 12 -5.67 13.21 5.21
CA LEU A 12 -4.77 13.58 6.29
C LEU A 12 -3.82 14.75 5.94
N GLY A 13 -3.92 15.30 4.73
CA GLY A 13 -3.15 16.46 4.27
C GLY A 13 -1.89 16.13 3.49
N HIS A 14 -1.50 14.87 3.36
CA HIS A 14 -0.33 14.49 2.58
C HIS A 14 -0.51 14.83 1.09
N ARG A 15 0.54 15.33 0.46
CA ARG A 15 0.58 15.63 -0.97
C ARG A 15 1.75 14.95 -1.67
N GLN A 16 2.89 14.83 -0.98
CA GLN A 16 4.07 14.08 -1.38
C GLN A 16 3.92 12.65 -0.85
N ILE A 17 3.31 11.78 -1.65
CA ILE A 17 3.03 10.38 -1.29
C ILE A 17 3.83 9.47 -2.23
N ALA A 18 4.67 8.59 -1.71
CA ALA A 18 5.39 7.61 -2.51
C ALA A 18 4.66 6.26 -2.56
N PHE A 19 4.71 5.60 -3.72
CA PHE A 19 4.34 4.20 -3.89
C PHE A 19 5.60 3.34 -3.81
N PHE A 20 5.66 2.42 -2.85
CA PHE A 20 6.86 1.70 -2.50
C PHE A 20 6.69 0.18 -2.57
N GLY A 21 7.46 -0.46 -3.43
CA GLY A 21 7.54 -1.91 -3.56
C GLY A 21 6.84 -2.50 -4.77
N GLY A 22 7.16 -3.76 -5.03
CA GLY A 22 6.56 -4.60 -6.06
C GLY A 22 7.13 -4.43 -7.46
N ALA A 23 7.18 -5.54 -8.18
CA ALA A 23 7.63 -5.56 -9.57
C ALA A 23 6.43 -5.35 -10.51
N LEU A 24 6.60 -4.45 -11.49
CA LEU A 24 5.51 -4.02 -12.40
C LEU A 24 5.04 -5.13 -13.38
N GLU A 25 5.72 -6.26 -13.44
CA GLU A 25 5.28 -7.43 -14.20
C GLU A 25 4.03 -8.10 -13.61
N TYR A 26 3.74 -7.92 -12.32
CA TYR A 26 2.57 -8.49 -11.67
C TYR A 26 1.33 -7.61 -11.81
N ASP A 27 0.20 -8.20 -12.20
CA ASP A 27 -1.08 -7.50 -12.36
C ASP A 27 -1.51 -6.77 -11.10
N VAL A 28 -1.39 -7.43 -9.94
CA VAL A 28 -1.76 -6.83 -8.65
C VAL A 28 -0.98 -5.55 -8.34
N VAL A 29 0.29 -5.47 -8.76
CA VAL A 29 1.12 -4.27 -8.58
C VAL A 29 0.64 -3.15 -9.49
N ARG A 30 0.37 -3.48 -10.77
CA ARG A 30 -0.16 -2.51 -11.75
C ARG A 30 -1.52 -1.96 -11.32
N ASP A 31 -2.42 -2.82 -10.84
CA ASP A 31 -3.76 -2.43 -10.38
C ASP A 31 -3.69 -1.52 -9.15
N ARG A 32 -2.82 -1.84 -8.19
CA ARG A 32 -2.59 -0.97 -7.00
C ARG A 32 -1.99 0.37 -7.40
N LEU A 33 -1.00 0.36 -8.29
CA LEU A 33 -0.41 1.59 -8.82
C LEU A 33 -1.42 2.43 -9.62
N MET A 34 -2.32 1.80 -10.36
CA MET A 34 -3.40 2.50 -11.06
C MET A 34 -4.33 3.20 -10.07
N GLY A 35 -4.79 2.50 -9.03
CA GLY A 35 -5.62 3.10 -7.98
C GLY A 35 -4.95 4.27 -7.26
N TYR A 36 -3.64 4.16 -6.94
CA TYR A 36 -2.84 5.25 -6.39
C TYR A 36 -2.83 6.48 -7.32
N LYS A 37 -2.59 6.28 -8.62
CA LYS A 37 -2.59 7.38 -9.62
C LYS A 37 -3.97 8.02 -9.76
N GLU A 38 -5.04 7.23 -9.74
CA GLU A 38 -6.42 7.73 -9.79
C GLU A 38 -6.75 8.62 -8.59
N ALA A 39 -6.33 8.23 -7.38
CA ALA A 39 -6.52 9.04 -6.18
C ALA A 39 -5.83 10.40 -6.28
N LEU A 40 -4.57 10.43 -6.69
CA LEU A 40 -3.83 11.68 -6.90
C LEU A 40 -4.53 12.57 -7.94
N LYS A 41 -4.93 11.99 -9.07
CA LYS A 41 -5.65 12.71 -10.13
C LYS A 41 -6.98 13.29 -9.63
N SER A 42 -7.74 12.52 -8.85
CA SER A 42 -9.02 12.96 -8.27
C SER A 42 -8.85 14.14 -7.31
N ALA A 43 -7.69 14.23 -6.63
CA ALA A 43 -7.31 15.35 -5.75
C ALA A 43 -6.68 16.54 -6.49
N GLY A 44 -6.62 16.51 -7.83
CA GLY A 44 -5.99 17.56 -8.64
C GLY A 44 -4.47 17.60 -8.56
N LEU A 45 -3.83 16.53 -8.09
CA LEU A 45 -2.38 16.42 -7.99
C LEU A 45 -1.79 15.78 -9.24
N SER A 46 -0.65 16.31 -9.67
CA SER A 46 0.13 15.68 -10.74
C SER A 46 0.87 14.46 -10.19
N PHE A 47 0.80 13.38 -10.93
CA PHE A 47 1.60 12.20 -10.69
C PHE A 47 3.06 12.46 -11.10
N SER A 48 4.02 12.17 -10.21
CA SER A 48 5.45 12.14 -10.55
C SER A 48 5.98 10.70 -10.56
N PRO A 49 6.66 10.27 -11.64
CA PRO A 49 7.34 8.98 -11.68
C PRO A 49 8.37 8.79 -10.58
N ASP A 50 8.98 9.88 -10.09
CA ASP A 50 10.04 9.84 -9.07
C ASP A 50 9.55 9.28 -7.72
N TYR A 51 8.24 9.41 -7.42
CA TYR A 51 7.62 8.84 -6.23
C TYR A 51 7.23 7.37 -6.36
N ILE A 52 7.45 6.75 -7.53
CA ILE A 52 7.16 5.33 -7.72
C ILE A 52 8.46 4.56 -7.66
N LYS A 53 8.56 3.67 -6.66
CA LYS A 53 9.72 2.83 -6.43
C LYS A 53 9.33 1.36 -6.53
N PRO A 54 9.24 0.80 -7.78
CA PRO A 54 9.09 -0.63 -7.96
C PRO A 54 10.40 -1.31 -7.60
N LEU A 55 10.36 -2.27 -6.69
CA LEU A 55 11.55 -2.97 -6.21
C LEU A 55 11.18 -4.37 -5.72
N PRO A 56 12.13 -5.33 -5.74
CA PRO A 56 11.94 -6.64 -5.15
C PRO A 56 11.93 -6.57 -3.61
N TYR A 57 11.61 -7.67 -2.95
CA TYR A 57 11.74 -7.81 -1.50
C TYR A 57 13.22 -7.80 -1.08
N SER A 58 13.79 -6.63 -0.98
CA SER A 58 15.20 -6.44 -0.68
C SER A 58 15.42 -5.18 0.13
N ARG A 59 16.13 -5.34 1.26
CA ARG A 59 16.53 -4.21 2.09
C ARG A 59 17.53 -3.29 1.39
N VAL A 60 18.37 -3.83 0.53
CA VAL A 60 19.41 -3.06 -0.19
C VAL A 60 18.77 -2.16 -1.22
N GLU A 61 17.93 -2.71 -2.09
CA GLU A 61 17.19 -1.92 -3.09
C GLU A 61 16.22 -0.94 -2.42
N GLY A 62 15.61 -1.35 -1.30
CA GLY A 62 14.76 -0.47 -0.50
C GLY A 62 15.51 0.74 0.05
N LEU A 63 16.76 0.55 0.52
CA LEU A 63 17.61 1.64 0.98
C LEU A 63 17.95 2.60 -0.17
N THR A 64 18.37 2.08 -1.33
CA THR A 64 18.65 2.87 -2.51
C THR A 64 17.43 3.69 -2.95
N ALA A 65 16.26 3.05 -3.03
CA ALA A 65 15.01 3.72 -3.38
C ALA A 65 14.64 4.84 -2.37
N LEU A 66 14.87 4.59 -1.08
CA LEU A 66 14.63 5.58 -0.03
C LEU A 66 15.59 6.77 -0.15
N GLU A 67 16.86 6.52 -0.45
CA GLU A 67 17.85 7.58 -0.66
C GLU A 67 17.52 8.45 -1.89
N GLU A 68 17.07 7.84 -2.98
CA GLU A 68 16.58 8.56 -4.15
C GLU A 68 15.37 9.43 -3.82
N LEU A 69 14.40 8.92 -3.03
CA LEU A 69 13.22 9.68 -2.60
C LEU A 69 13.59 10.87 -1.72
N TYR A 70 14.58 10.73 -0.82
CA TYR A 70 15.05 11.84 0.02
C TYR A 70 15.94 12.83 -0.69
N ALA A 71 16.50 12.47 -1.86
CA ALA A 71 17.24 13.40 -2.72
C ALA A 71 16.34 14.32 -3.55
N LEU A 72 15.03 14.06 -3.59
CA LEU A 72 14.07 14.92 -4.28
C LEU A 72 13.96 16.28 -3.59
N HIS A 73 13.63 17.31 -4.36
CA HIS A 73 13.39 18.66 -3.83
C HIS A 73 12.27 18.68 -2.78
N GLU A 74 11.24 17.87 -3.00
CA GLU A 74 10.13 17.64 -2.07
C GLU A 74 10.08 16.14 -1.74
N PRO A 75 10.73 15.69 -0.64
CA PRO A 75 10.70 14.29 -0.26
C PRO A 75 9.28 13.85 0.17
N PRO A 76 8.93 12.56 0.05
CA PRO A 76 7.63 12.09 0.46
C PRO A 76 7.43 12.20 1.98
N THR A 77 6.23 12.61 2.36
CA THR A 77 5.77 12.67 3.76
C THR A 77 4.91 11.47 4.12
N ALA A 78 4.51 10.67 3.12
CA ALA A 78 3.77 9.43 3.31
C ALA A 78 4.13 8.39 2.25
N TYR A 79 3.88 7.13 2.60
CA TYR A 79 4.19 5.98 1.78
C TYR A 79 3.00 5.03 1.72
N VAL A 80 2.63 4.63 0.50
CA VAL A 80 1.78 3.48 0.23
C VAL A 80 2.70 2.32 -0.10
N ALA A 81 2.95 1.45 0.88
CA ALA A 81 3.73 0.24 0.66
C ALA A 81 2.85 -0.84 0.02
N LEU A 82 3.40 -1.58 -0.95
CA LEU A 82 2.65 -2.57 -1.73
C LEU A 82 1.98 -3.63 -0.84
N ASP A 83 2.65 -4.06 0.23
CA ASP A 83 2.12 -4.98 1.22
C ASP A 83 2.84 -4.82 2.57
N ILE A 84 2.54 -5.71 3.52
CA ILE A 84 3.08 -5.66 4.87
C ILE A 84 4.60 -5.86 4.92
N ASP A 85 5.18 -6.70 4.05
CA ASP A 85 6.61 -6.98 4.05
C ASP A 85 7.40 -5.76 3.59
N TYR A 86 6.92 -5.06 2.55
CA TYR A 86 7.50 -3.78 2.14
C TYR A 86 7.34 -2.70 3.21
N ALA A 87 6.22 -2.67 3.93
CA ALA A 87 6.02 -1.73 5.03
C ALA A 87 7.00 -1.98 6.18
N ILE A 88 7.26 -3.24 6.53
CA ILE A 88 8.25 -3.63 7.55
C ILE A 88 9.66 -3.22 7.12
N ILE A 89 10.05 -3.51 5.87
CA ILE A 89 11.34 -3.08 5.32
C ILE A 89 11.47 -1.56 5.41
N LEU A 90 10.48 -0.83 4.93
CA LEU A 90 10.47 0.63 4.92
C LEU A 90 10.54 1.22 6.34
N THR A 91 9.74 0.69 7.27
CA THR A 91 9.79 1.07 8.69
C THR A 91 11.20 0.93 9.26
N GLY A 92 11.84 -0.23 9.04
CA GLY A 92 13.21 -0.45 9.52
C GLY A 92 14.25 0.46 8.86
N LEU A 93 14.05 0.86 7.60
CA LEU A 93 14.92 1.78 6.89
C LEU A 93 14.76 3.22 7.40
N LEU A 94 13.54 3.70 7.58
CA LEU A 94 13.24 5.04 8.10
C LEU A 94 13.75 5.20 9.54
N LEU A 95 13.46 4.26 10.42
CA LEU A 95 13.97 4.25 11.79
C LEU A 95 15.51 4.22 11.81
N GLY A 96 16.15 3.46 10.92
CA GLY A 96 17.61 3.43 10.77
C GLY A 96 18.22 4.77 10.32
N LYS A 97 17.43 5.67 9.75
CA LYS A 97 17.80 7.05 9.42
C LYS A 97 17.37 8.06 10.50
N ASN A 98 16.98 7.59 11.70
CA ASN A 98 16.47 8.38 12.82
C ASN A 98 15.19 9.18 12.49
N MET A 99 14.41 8.73 11.53
CA MET A 99 13.11 9.31 11.22
C MET A 99 12.03 8.73 12.14
N ARG A 100 11.13 9.57 12.59
CA ARG A 100 10.03 9.18 13.44
C ARG A 100 8.82 8.81 12.58
N ILE A 101 8.20 7.69 12.90
CA ILE A 101 6.95 7.26 12.30
C ILE A 101 5.90 7.34 13.42
N PRO A 102 4.80 8.09 13.26
CA PRO A 102 4.34 8.74 12.02
C PRO A 102 4.79 10.21 11.82
N ASP A 103 5.52 10.83 12.76
CA ASP A 103 5.73 12.28 12.79
C ASP A 103 6.48 12.83 11.57
N ASP A 104 7.53 12.13 11.11
CA ASP A 104 8.34 12.56 9.97
C ASP A 104 7.89 11.86 8.67
N ALA A 105 7.25 10.67 8.78
CA ALA A 105 6.74 9.93 7.65
C ALA A 105 5.58 9.00 8.05
N SER A 106 4.47 9.06 7.34
CA SER A 106 3.35 8.13 7.48
C SER A 106 3.54 6.90 6.59
N ILE A 107 3.18 5.71 7.08
CA ILE A 107 3.20 4.46 6.31
C ILE A 107 1.83 3.82 6.36
N VAL A 108 1.31 3.46 5.18
CA VAL A 108 0.14 2.59 5.05
C VAL A 108 0.45 1.46 4.08
N CYS A 109 -0.18 0.29 4.26
CA CYS A 109 0.09 -0.85 3.39
C CYS A 109 -1.15 -1.72 3.16
N PHE A 110 -1.01 -2.69 2.26
CA PHE A 110 -2.03 -3.70 2.03
C PHE A 110 -1.76 -4.95 2.87
N ASN A 111 -2.79 -5.77 3.00
CA ASN A 111 -2.84 -7.03 3.73
C ASN A 111 -2.77 -6.83 5.25
N ASN A 112 -3.93 -7.02 5.88
CA ASN A 112 -4.08 -6.93 7.33
C ASN A 112 -3.71 -8.26 7.99
N TYR A 113 -2.40 -8.55 8.07
CA TYR A 113 -1.91 -9.69 8.81
C TYR A 113 -1.62 -9.31 10.27
N GLU A 114 -1.70 -10.29 11.16
CA GLU A 114 -1.50 -10.12 12.60
C GLU A 114 -0.16 -9.44 12.96
N VAL A 115 0.87 -9.64 12.13
CA VAL A 115 2.18 -9.00 12.31
C VAL A 115 2.10 -7.46 12.30
N ALA A 116 1.07 -6.87 11.68
CA ALA A 116 0.88 -5.42 11.68
C ALA A 116 0.67 -4.84 13.08
N ASP A 117 0.09 -5.64 13.99
CA ASP A 117 -0.13 -5.24 15.38
C ASP A 117 1.16 -5.30 16.23
N TYR A 118 2.14 -6.08 15.79
CA TYR A 118 3.40 -6.32 16.52
C TYR A 118 4.58 -5.45 16.07
N THR A 119 4.38 -4.62 15.03
CA THR A 119 5.40 -3.64 14.63
C THR A 119 5.39 -2.43 15.57
N THR A 120 6.47 -1.66 15.56
CA THR A 120 6.57 -0.40 16.30
C THR A 120 7.03 0.72 15.35
N PRO A 121 6.14 1.68 15.02
CA PRO A 121 4.70 1.71 15.37
C PRO A 121 3.90 0.59 14.70
N SER A 122 2.70 0.29 15.22
CA SER A 122 1.77 -0.65 14.59
C SER A 122 1.26 -0.11 13.26
N LEU A 123 1.17 -0.99 12.25
CA LEU A 123 0.98 -0.57 10.85
C LEU A 123 -0.50 -0.44 10.47
N THR A 124 -0.87 0.72 9.94
CA THR A 124 -2.17 0.97 9.31
C THR A 124 -2.25 0.23 7.98
N THR A 125 -3.29 -0.59 7.83
CA THR A 125 -3.40 -1.53 6.71
C THR A 125 -4.74 -1.45 6.00
N MET A 126 -4.76 -1.77 4.71
CA MET A 126 -5.97 -2.10 3.96
C MET A 126 -6.27 -3.58 4.16
N ASP A 127 -7.34 -3.90 4.86
CA ASP A 127 -7.88 -5.26 4.97
C ASP A 127 -8.62 -5.61 3.67
N ILE A 128 -8.09 -6.56 2.95
CA ILE A 128 -8.67 -7.10 1.71
C ILE A 128 -9.48 -8.38 1.94
N HIS A 129 -9.75 -8.73 3.20
CA HIS A 129 -10.54 -9.88 3.61
C HIS A 129 -10.08 -11.20 2.94
N THR A 130 -8.79 -11.54 3.09
CA THR A 130 -8.16 -12.69 2.42
C THR A 130 -8.85 -14.01 2.72
N TYR A 131 -9.41 -14.17 3.93
CA TYR A 131 -10.15 -15.38 4.31
C TYR A 131 -11.46 -15.52 3.52
N GLU A 132 -12.25 -14.46 3.46
CA GLU A 132 -13.49 -14.40 2.69
C GLU A 132 -13.23 -14.58 1.19
N LEU A 133 -12.14 -13.96 0.68
CA LEU A 133 -11.70 -14.14 -0.69
C LEU A 133 -11.42 -15.61 -0.99
N GLY A 134 -10.71 -16.31 -0.08
CA GLY A 134 -10.41 -17.74 -0.20
C GLY A 134 -11.68 -18.58 -0.19
N ILE A 135 -12.66 -18.27 0.66
CA ILE A 135 -13.95 -18.98 0.71
C ILE A 135 -14.70 -18.80 -0.62
N GLU A 136 -14.82 -17.57 -1.11
CA GLU A 136 -15.57 -17.32 -2.37
C GLU A 136 -14.87 -17.96 -3.57
N ALA A 137 -13.53 -17.91 -3.63
CA ALA A 137 -12.77 -18.60 -4.67
C ALA A 137 -12.99 -20.12 -4.63
N ALA A 138 -12.96 -20.74 -3.45
CA ALA A 138 -13.22 -22.17 -3.29
C ALA A 138 -14.63 -22.56 -3.70
N LYS A 139 -15.65 -21.79 -3.29
CA LYS A 139 -17.04 -22.01 -3.70
C LYS A 139 -17.18 -21.98 -5.22
N TYR A 140 -16.55 -20.98 -5.87
CA TYR A 140 -16.62 -20.83 -7.32
C TYR A 140 -15.93 -22.00 -8.05
N VAL A 141 -14.78 -22.46 -7.57
CA VAL A 141 -14.09 -23.64 -8.14
C VAL A 141 -14.96 -24.89 -8.02
N ILE A 142 -15.59 -25.12 -6.86
CA ILE A 142 -16.50 -26.25 -6.66
C ILE A 142 -17.71 -26.16 -7.64
N GLU A 143 -18.28 -24.96 -7.78
CA GLU A 143 -19.38 -24.72 -8.71
C GLU A 143 -18.99 -25.05 -10.17
N LEU A 144 -17.79 -24.64 -10.60
CA LEU A 144 -17.26 -24.95 -11.93
C LEU A 144 -17.06 -26.45 -12.15
N ILE A 145 -16.59 -27.18 -11.13
CA ILE A 145 -16.41 -28.64 -11.21
C ILE A 145 -17.77 -29.35 -11.35
N MET A 146 -18.76 -28.90 -10.58
CA MET A 146 -20.11 -29.52 -10.58
C MET A 146 -20.94 -29.13 -11.79
N ASN A 147 -20.71 -27.94 -12.35
CA ASN A 147 -21.43 -27.42 -13.52
C ASN A 147 -20.47 -26.65 -14.46
N PRO A 148 -19.83 -27.33 -15.42
CA PRO A 148 -18.91 -26.69 -16.39
C PRO A 148 -19.52 -25.61 -17.28
N GLN A 149 -20.85 -25.43 -17.26
CA GLN A 149 -21.57 -24.40 -18.03
C GLN A 149 -21.70 -23.07 -17.24
N VAL A 150 -21.13 -22.98 -16.03
CA VAL A 150 -21.18 -21.75 -15.22
C VAL A 150 -20.45 -20.63 -15.95
N ILE A 151 -21.14 -19.50 -16.08
CA ILE A 151 -20.60 -18.28 -16.69
C ILE A 151 -19.60 -17.65 -15.70
N GLU A 152 -18.53 -17.05 -16.24
CA GLU A 152 -17.55 -16.29 -15.47
C GLU A 152 -18.22 -15.32 -14.48
N LYS A 153 -17.82 -15.40 -13.21
CA LYS A 153 -18.29 -14.53 -12.13
C LYS A 153 -17.23 -13.54 -11.71
N ASN A 154 -17.61 -12.28 -11.62
CA ASN A 154 -16.85 -11.27 -10.94
C ASN A 154 -17.45 -11.03 -9.55
N VAL A 155 -16.75 -11.46 -8.50
CA VAL A 155 -17.15 -11.26 -7.10
C VAL A 155 -16.27 -10.19 -6.49
N LEU A 156 -16.87 -9.04 -6.14
CA LEU A 156 -16.16 -7.96 -5.44
C LEU A 156 -16.37 -8.10 -3.93
N ILE A 157 -15.28 -8.23 -3.20
CA ILE A 157 -15.27 -8.24 -1.74
C ILE A 157 -14.92 -6.82 -1.27
N PRO A 158 -15.77 -6.16 -0.46
CA PRO A 158 -15.46 -4.84 0.05
C PRO A 158 -14.20 -4.87 0.92
N THR A 159 -13.42 -3.82 0.87
CA THR A 159 -12.20 -3.65 1.65
C THR A 159 -12.37 -2.56 2.69
N ARG A 160 -11.56 -2.56 3.75
CA ARG A 160 -11.59 -1.52 4.78
C ARG A 160 -10.19 -1.16 5.27
N ILE A 161 -10.01 0.09 5.69
CA ILE A 161 -8.79 0.54 6.35
C ILE A 161 -8.87 0.17 7.83
N ILE A 162 -7.83 -0.47 8.34
CA ILE A 162 -7.60 -0.71 9.76
C ILE A 162 -6.55 0.30 10.21
N GLU A 163 -7.03 1.35 10.85
CA GLU A 163 -6.17 2.43 11.35
C GLU A 163 -5.38 1.95 12.57
N ARG A 164 -4.07 2.30 12.61
CA ARG A 164 -3.14 2.04 13.71
C ARG A 164 -2.23 3.26 13.89
N GLU A 165 -1.00 3.06 14.38
CA GLU A 165 -0.10 4.13 14.82
C GLU A 165 0.84 4.67 13.72
N SER A 166 0.90 4.02 12.56
CA SER A 166 1.91 4.36 11.52
C SER A 166 1.54 5.53 10.62
N HIS A 167 0.47 6.25 10.92
CA HIS A 167 0.05 7.44 10.16
C HIS A 167 -0.31 8.60 11.08
N SER A 168 -0.18 9.81 10.57
CA SER A 168 -0.66 11.04 11.22
C SER A 168 -1.13 12.05 10.17
N SER A 169 -1.91 13.04 10.62
CA SER A 169 -2.21 14.20 9.78
C SER A 169 -1.02 15.15 9.73
N ILE A 170 -0.80 15.74 8.55
CA ILE A 170 0.11 16.89 8.44
C ILE A 170 -0.61 18.10 9.04
N ASN A 171 -0.09 18.61 10.16
CA ASN A 171 -0.53 19.90 10.67
C ASN A 171 -0.08 20.99 9.68
N GLN A 172 -1.04 21.65 9.06
CA GLN A 172 -0.82 22.83 8.22
C GLN A 172 -0.38 24.02 9.08
#